data_72912c6de2a5d9a22cbc8e1e1fcac012
#
_entry.id   72912c6de2a5d9a22cbc8e1e1fcac012
#
_cell.length_a   1.000
_cell.length_b   1.000
_cell.length_c   1.000
_cell.angle_alpha   90.00
_cell.angle_beta   90.00
_cell.angle_gamma   90.00
#
_symmetry.space_group_name_H-M   'P 1'
#
loop_
_entity.id
_entity.type
_entity.pdbx_description
1 polymer ?
#
loop_
_entity_poly.entity_id
_entity_poly.type
_entity_poly.pdbx_seq_one_letter_code
_entity_poly.pdbx_strand_id
1 'polypeptide(L)'
;MNEQMLNISQITADPAVQPRAGMDMATVLEYAGEMQAGTQFPPVVVFYDGQSHWLADGFHRYEAARQSRHSVIAADVREGGRREAVLYSVGANATHGLRRSNADKRRAVETLLRDDEWRGWSDHEIARQCAVSAMFVGTMRRELADEIGDRPE
;
A
#
# COMPACT_ATOMS: atom_id res chain seq x y z
N MET A 1 -12.34 -4.12 -13.81
CA MET A 1 -12.43 -3.18 -12.66
C MET A 1 -13.85 -3.20 -12.10
N ASN A 2 -14.00 -3.33 -10.79
CA ASN A 2 -15.30 -3.32 -10.14
C ASN A 2 -15.43 -2.03 -9.31
N GLU A 3 -15.76 -0.94 -9.98
CA GLU A 3 -15.85 0.37 -9.34
C GLU A 3 -17.18 0.56 -8.63
N GLN A 4 -17.11 0.92 -7.35
CA GLN A 4 -18.26 1.17 -6.52
C GLN A 4 -18.02 2.43 -5.68
N MET A 5 -19.11 3.09 -5.28
CA MET A 5 -19.03 4.15 -4.29
C MET A 5 -19.20 3.52 -2.91
N LEU A 6 -18.18 3.62 -2.08
CA LEU A 6 -18.22 3.09 -0.73
C LEU A 6 -18.30 4.22 0.29
N ASN A 7 -19.02 3.98 1.39
CA ASN A 7 -18.93 4.89 2.53
C ASN A 7 -17.51 4.83 3.10
N ILE A 8 -16.94 5.99 3.36
CA ILE A 8 -15.57 6.07 3.91
C ILE A 8 -15.48 5.29 5.23
N SER A 9 -16.56 5.31 6.02
CA SER A 9 -16.61 4.58 7.30
C SER A 9 -16.55 3.05 7.15
N GLN A 10 -16.83 2.51 5.95
CA GLN A 10 -16.76 1.08 5.68
C GLN A 10 -15.35 0.60 5.32
N ILE A 11 -14.44 1.51 5.05
CA ILE A 11 -13.09 1.17 4.60
C ILE A 11 -12.16 1.12 5.82
N THR A 12 -11.41 0.02 5.91
CA THR A 12 -10.37 -0.15 6.94
C THR A 12 -9.03 0.24 6.34
N ALA A 13 -8.48 1.36 6.80
CA ALA A 13 -7.15 1.83 6.42
C ALA A 13 -6.16 1.40 7.50
N ASP A 14 -5.60 0.20 7.35
CA ASP A 14 -4.66 -0.36 8.32
C ASP A 14 -3.26 0.23 8.07
N PRO A 15 -2.66 0.92 9.06
CA PRO A 15 -1.31 1.47 8.89
C PRO A 15 -0.26 0.43 8.51
N ALA A 16 -0.45 -0.84 8.91
CA ALA A 16 0.48 -1.91 8.55
C ALA A 16 0.41 -2.30 7.07
N VAL A 17 -0.70 -1.98 6.38
CA VAL A 17 -0.85 -2.21 4.95
C VAL A 17 -0.26 -1.05 4.14
N GLN A 18 -0.19 0.16 4.73
CA GLN A 18 0.33 1.35 4.05
C GLN A 18 1.74 1.11 3.52
N PRO A 19 1.97 1.19 2.18
CA PRO A 19 3.29 0.90 1.60
C PRO A 19 4.29 2.05 1.77
N ARG A 20 3.82 3.23 2.17
CA ARG A 20 4.67 4.40 2.36
C ARG A 20 5.28 4.38 3.75
N ALA A 21 6.54 4.81 3.86
CA ALA A 21 7.21 4.97 5.14
C ALA A 21 6.52 6.02 6.02
N GLY A 22 5.79 6.96 5.39
CA GLY A 22 4.99 7.95 6.09
C GLY A 22 3.97 8.59 5.16
N MET A 23 2.96 9.20 5.75
CA MET A 23 1.95 9.94 5.02
C MET A 23 2.48 11.35 4.71
N ASP A 24 2.43 11.74 3.43
CA ASP A 24 2.79 13.11 3.03
C ASP A 24 1.57 14.01 3.23
N MET A 25 1.55 14.74 4.35
CA MET A 25 0.41 15.59 4.70
C MET A 25 0.24 16.75 3.74
N ALA A 26 1.32 17.25 3.11
CA ALA A 26 1.20 18.28 2.10
C ALA A 26 0.41 17.76 0.89
N THR A 27 0.68 16.52 0.46
CA THR A 27 -0.08 15.88 -0.61
C THR A 27 -1.54 15.67 -0.21
N VAL A 28 -1.79 15.25 1.03
CA VAL A 28 -3.16 15.07 1.53
C VAL A 28 -3.94 16.38 1.46
N LEU A 29 -3.33 17.48 1.93
CA LEU A 29 -3.98 18.80 1.91
C LEU A 29 -4.23 19.30 0.50
N GLU A 30 -3.27 19.06 -0.41
CA GLU A 30 -3.44 19.41 -1.82
C GLU A 30 -4.60 18.64 -2.45
N TYR A 31 -4.67 17.34 -2.23
CA TYR A 31 -5.75 16.52 -2.74
C TYR A 31 -7.11 16.92 -2.15
N ALA A 32 -7.14 17.23 -0.85
CA ALA A 32 -8.36 17.69 -0.20
C ALA A 32 -8.88 18.99 -0.84
N GLY A 33 -7.98 19.93 -1.12
CA GLY A 33 -8.35 21.18 -1.80
C GLY A 33 -8.89 20.93 -3.20
N GLU A 34 -8.25 20.03 -3.95
CA GLU A 34 -8.71 19.68 -5.29
C GLU A 34 -10.07 18.97 -5.26
N MET A 35 -10.31 18.10 -4.30
CA MET A 35 -11.60 17.42 -4.13
C MET A 35 -12.70 18.41 -3.82
N GLN A 36 -12.44 19.41 -2.99
CA GLN A 36 -13.41 20.47 -2.68
C GLN A 36 -13.72 21.31 -3.90
N ALA A 37 -12.74 21.44 -4.83
CA ALA A 37 -12.93 22.18 -6.08
C ALA A 37 -13.63 21.33 -7.15
N GLY A 38 -13.98 20.08 -6.86
CA GLY A 38 -14.71 19.21 -7.76
C GLY A 38 -13.84 18.31 -8.64
N THR A 39 -12.54 18.27 -8.43
CA THR A 39 -11.64 17.38 -9.15
C THR A 39 -11.97 15.93 -8.83
N GLN A 40 -12.10 15.10 -9.87
CA GLN A 40 -12.33 13.68 -9.71
C GLN A 40 -11.00 12.93 -9.72
N PHE A 41 -10.81 12.08 -8.72
CA PHE A 41 -9.60 11.25 -8.60
C PHE A 41 -9.89 9.83 -9.08
N PRO A 42 -8.85 9.09 -9.51
CA PRO A 42 -9.00 7.67 -9.77
C PRO A 42 -9.50 6.95 -8.52
N PRO A 43 -10.23 5.83 -8.67
CA PRO A 43 -10.70 5.09 -7.51
C PRO A 43 -9.55 4.53 -6.68
N VAL A 44 -9.75 4.47 -5.37
CA VAL A 44 -8.83 3.73 -4.49
C VAL A 44 -9.02 2.24 -4.71
N VAL A 45 -8.04 1.42 -4.33
CA VAL A 45 -8.16 -0.04 -4.45
C VAL A 45 -8.44 -0.62 -3.08
N VAL A 46 -9.46 -1.47 -3.00
CA VAL A 46 -9.95 -2.07 -1.76
C VAL A 46 -10.14 -3.56 -1.98
N PHE A 47 -9.75 -4.37 -0.99
CA PHE A 47 -10.02 -5.81 -0.98
C PHE A 47 -11.13 -6.12 0.01
N TYR A 48 -12.14 -6.83 -0.43
CA TYR A 48 -13.30 -7.19 0.39
C TYR A 48 -13.30 -8.68 0.69
N ASP A 49 -13.33 -9.03 1.98
CA ASP A 49 -13.27 -10.42 2.44
C ASP A 49 -14.63 -10.99 2.86
N GLY A 50 -15.71 -10.27 2.58
CA GLY A 50 -17.05 -10.65 3.01
C GLY A 50 -17.50 -9.91 4.27
N GLN A 51 -16.58 -9.26 4.98
CA GLN A 51 -16.86 -8.50 6.20
C GLN A 51 -16.22 -7.12 6.16
N SER A 52 -14.95 -7.05 5.81
CA SER A 52 -14.16 -5.81 5.86
C SER A 52 -13.65 -5.44 4.48
N HIS A 53 -13.58 -4.13 4.22
CA HIS A 53 -12.99 -3.56 3.03
C HIS A 53 -11.60 -3.03 3.39
N TRP A 54 -10.54 -3.71 2.92
CA TRP A 54 -9.15 -3.37 3.26
C TRP A 54 -8.57 -2.46 2.19
N LEU A 55 -8.19 -1.25 2.59
CA LEU A 55 -7.57 -0.29 1.66
C LEU A 55 -6.18 -0.80 1.29
N ALA A 56 -5.93 -0.92 -0.02
CA ALA A 56 -4.65 -1.42 -0.55
C ALA A 56 -3.87 -0.36 -1.32
N ASP A 57 -4.56 0.62 -1.91
CA ASP A 57 -3.92 1.72 -2.65
C ASP A 57 -4.79 2.96 -2.58
N GLY A 58 -4.14 4.11 -2.56
CA GLY A 58 -4.82 5.39 -2.49
C GLY A 58 -4.97 5.93 -1.08
N PHE A 59 -4.00 5.66 -0.20
CA PHE A 59 -4.05 6.11 1.19
C PHE A 59 -4.12 7.63 1.30
N HIS A 60 -3.38 8.37 0.45
CA HIS A 60 -3.44 9.83 0.43
C HIS A 60 -4.82 10.32 -0.04
N ARG A 61 -5.39 9.68 -1.07
CA ARG A 61 -6.73 10.03 -1.57
C ARG A 61 -7.81 9.74 -0.53
N TYR A 62 -7.69 8.59 0.15
CA TYR A 62 -8.61 8.22 1.22
C TYR A 62 -8.57 9.25 2.36
N GLU A 63 -7.38 9.59 2.83
CA GLU A 63 -7.22 10.54 3.93
C GLU A 63 -7.70 11.94 3.51
N ALA A 64 -7.43 12.34 2.26
CA ALA A 64 -7.91 13.62 1.74
C ALA A 64 -9.44 13.68 1.70
N ALA A 65 -10.08 12.58 1.26
CA ALA A 65 -11.53 12.50 1.23
C ALA A 65 -12.12 12.57 2.64
N ARG A 66 -11.48 11.89 3.59
CA ARG A 66 -11.90 11.91 4.98
C ARG A 66 -11.80 13.31 5.59
N GLN A 67 -10.69 14.00 5.34
CA GLN A 67 -10.50 15.37 5.84
C GLN A 67 -11.40 16.38 5.15
N SER A 68 -11.77 16.14 3.89
CA SER A 68 -12.73 16.96 3.16
C SER A 68 -14.17 16.69 3.56
N ARG A 69 -14.40 15.77 4.51
CA ARG A 69 -15.72 15.38 5.01
C ARG A 69 -16.61 14.78 3.93
N HIS A 70 -16.02 14.11 2.95
CA HIS A 70 -16.78 13.32 2.00
C HIS A 70 -17.35 12.10 2.72
N SER A 71 -18.60 11.74 2.42
CA SER A 71 -19.21 10.53 3.01
C SER A 71 -18.89 9.28 2.21
N VAL A 72 -18.63 9.42 0.92
CA VAL A 72 -18.34 8.31 0.01
C VAL A 72 -17.09 8.57 -0.81
N ILE A 73 -16.49 7.48 -1.30
CA ILE A 73 -15.31 7.53 -2.16
C ILE A 73 -15.43 6.44 -3.22
N ALA A 74 -14.96 6.74 -4.44
CA ALA A 74 -14.92 5.74 -5.50
C ALA A 74 -13.83 4.71 -5.20
N ALA A 75 -14.17 3.44 -5.30
CA ALA A 75 -13.26 2.34 -5.00
C ALA A 75 -13.36 1.25 -6.07
N ASP A 76 -12.20 0.71 -6.46
CA ASP A 76 -12.11 -0.53 -7.22
C ASP A 76 -12.08 -1.66 -6.20
N VAL A 77 -13.19 -2.40 -6.09
CA VAL A 77 -13.37 -3.43 -5.08
C VAL A 77 -12.97 -4.78 -5.65
N ARG A 78 -12.01 -5.44 -4.99
CA ARG A 78 -11.50 -6.76 -5.40
C ARG A 78 -11.76 -7.76 -4.30
N GLU A 79 -11.80 -9.04 -4.65
CA GLU A 79 -11.95 -10.10 -3.67
C GLU A 79 -10.64 -10.35 -2.96
N GLY A 80 -10.69 -10.51 -1.64
CA GLY A 80 -9.55 -10.84 -0.82
C GLY A 80 -9.60 -10.15 0.52
N GLY A 81 -8.69 -10.56 1.38
CA GLY A 81 -8.57 -10.03 2.72
C GLY A 81 -7.35 -9.13 2.90
N ARG A 82 -6.96 -8.98 4.16
CA ARG A 82 -5.83 -8.14 4.53
C ARG A 82 -4.53 -8.57 3.84
N ARG A 83 -4.27 -9.89 3.71
CA ARG A 83 -3.03 -10.39 3.09
C ARG A 83 -2.96 -10.00 1.61
N GLU A 84 -4.05 -10.12 0.89
CA GLU A 84 -4.12 -9.72 -0.52
C GLU A 84 -3.93 -8.21 -0.66
N ALA A 85 -4.48 -7.43 0.28
CA ALA A 85 -4.27 -5.98 0.30
C ALA A 85 -2.79 -5.63 0.53
N VAL A 86 -2.12 -6.33 1.45
CA VAL A 86 -0.68 -6.13 1.70
C VAL A 86 0.14 -6.42 0.45
N LEU A 87 -0.09 -7.57 -0.19
CA LEU A 87 0.66 -7.95 -1.40
C LEU A 87 0.43 -6.94 -2.53
N TYR A 88 -0.78 -6.45 -2.70
CA TYR A 88 -1.05 -5.43 -3.69
C TYR A 88 -0.32 -4.12 -3.36
N SER A 89 -0.36 -3.73 -2.08
CA SER A 89 0.17 -2.43 -1.66
C SER A 89 1.67 -2.28 -1.84
N VAL A 90 2.44 -3.37 -1.68
CA VAL A 90 3.91 -3.30 -1.76
C VAL A 90 4.41 -2.95 -3.16
N GLY A 91 3.61 -3.18 -4.21
CA GLY A 91 3.93 -2.79 -5.57
C GLY A 91 3.16 -1.58 -6.07
N ALA A 92 2.26 -1.05 -5.27
CA ALA A 92 1.43 0.08 -5.67
C ALA A 92 2.29 1.34 -5.83
N ASN A 93 1.87 2.22 -6.74
CA ASN A 93 2.54 3.48 -7.06
C ASN A 93 3.94 3.32 -7.68
N ALA A 94 4.28 2.11 -8.12
CA ALA A 94 5.58 1.88 -8.76
C ALA A 94 5.68 2.60 -10.11
N THR A 95 4.56 2.72 -10.84
CA THR A 95 4.54 3.27 -12.20
C THR A 95 3.74 4.57 -12.32
N HIS A 96 2.96 4.91 -11.30
CA HIS A 96 2.14 6.13 -11.31
C HIS A 96 1.81 6.53 -9.88
N GLY A 97 1.23 7.72 -9.72
CA GLY A 97 0.92 8.29 -8.42
C GLY A 97 2.11 9.03 -7.82
N LEU A 98 2.10 9.25 -6.51
CA LEU A 98 3.19 9.92 -5.82
C LEU A 98 4.44 9.05 -5.84
N ARG A 99 5.56 9.62 -6.30
CA ARG A 99 6.80 8.87 -6.45
C ARG A 99 7.27 8.26 -5.12
N ARG A 100 7.68 6.99 -5.17
CA ARG A 100 8.20 6.30 -3.99
C ARG A 100 9.61 6.79 -3.64
N SER A 101 9.84 7.00 -2.35
CA SER A 101 11.18 7.24 -1.81
C SER A 101 11.92 5.91 -1.61
N ASN A 102 13.23 5.98 -1.31
CA ASN A 102 13.97 4.79 -0.91
C ASN A 102 13.40 4.18 0.36
N ALA A 103 12.95 5.00 1.31
CA ALA A 103 12.31 4.53 2.53
C ALA A 103 11.03 3.76 2.21
N ASP A 104 10.25 4.22 1.24
CA ASP A 104 9.03 3.52 0.80
C ASP A 104 9.37 2.16 0.21
N LYS A 105 10.41 2.09 -0.64
CA LYS A 105 10.86 0.83 -1.24
C LYS A 105 11.36 -0.14 -0.18
N ARG A 106 12.13 0.35 0.79
CA ARG A 106 12.63 -0.47 1.89
C ARG A 106 11.48 -1.01 2.73
N ARG A 107 10.48 -0.19 3.03
CA ARG A 107 9.30 -0.61 3.78
C ARG A 107 8.55 -1.73 3.04
N ALA A 108 8.38 -1.61 1.72
CA ALA A 108 7.70 -2.62 0.91
C ALA A 108 8.41 -3.98 0.99
N VAL A 109 9.72 -3.99 0.76
CA VAL A 109 10.52 -5.22 0.81
C VAL A 109 10.55 -5.80 2.22
N GLU A 110 10.74 -4.95 3.22
CA GLU A 110 10.77 -5.37 4.63
C GLU A 110 9.47 -6.04 5.04
N THR A 111 8.34 -5.53 4.57
CA THR A 111 7.03 -6.12 4.83
C THR A 111 6.99 -7.59 4.43
N LEU A 112 7.51 -7.91 3.25
CA LEU A 112 7.54 -9.30 2.78
C LEU A 112 8.61 -10.13 3.49
N LEU A 113 9.79 -9.56 3.74
CA LEU A 113 10.88 -10.29 4.39
C LEU A 113 10.60 -10.61 5.86
N ARG A 114 9.74 -9.86 6.52
CA ARG A 114 9.35 -10.12 7.91
C ARG A 114 8.16 -11.07 8.03
N ASP A 115 7.53 -11.42 6.93
CA ASP A 115 6.40 -12.34 6.92
C ASP A 115 6.90 -13.79 6.83
N ASP A 116 6.33 -14.68 7.64
CA ASP A 116 6.76 -16.08 7.72
C ASP A 116 6.60 -16.82 6.40
N GLU A 117 5.57 -16.50 5.62
CA GLU A 117 5.32 -17.13 4.32
C GLU A 117 6.15 -16.49 3.22
N TRP A 118 6.06 -15.16 3.09
CA TRP A 118 6.65 -14.44 1.96
C TRP A 118 8.18 -14.37 2.03
N ARG A 119 8.76 -14.42 3.24
CA ARG A 119 10.22 -14.42 3.36
C ARG A 119 10.87 -15.64 2.69
N GLY A 120 10.10 -16.71 2.49
CA GLY A 120 10.56 -17.88 1.76
C GLY A 120 10.59 -17.73 0.25
N TRP A 121 10.03 -16.64 -0.27
CA TRP A 121 10.09 -16.37 -1.70
C TRP A 121 11.51 -16.01 -2.12
N SER A 122 11.84 -16.26 -3.40
CA SER A 122 13.13 -15.88 -3.96
C SER A 122 13.26 -14.36 -4.00
N ASP A 123 14.50 -13.88 -4.10
CA ASP A 123 14.76 -12.46 -4.27
C ASP A 123 14.06 -11.91 -5.51
N HIS A 124 14.02 -12.70 -6.60
CA HIS A 124 13.34 -12.29 -7.84
C HIS A 124 11.84 -12.17 -7.68
N GLU A 125 11.21 -13.08 -6.94
CA GLU A 125 9.77 -13.02 -6.69
C GLU A 125 9.40 -11.81 -5.85
N ILE A 126 10.14 -11.55 -4.78
CA ILE A 126 9.92 -10.40 -3.91
C ILE A 126 10.16 -9.11 -4.70
N ALA A 127 11.24 -9.08 -5.49
CA ALA A 127 11.58 -7.92 -6.32
C ALA A 127 10.43 -7.58 -7.30
N ARG A 128 9.89 -8.61 -7.93
CA ARG A 128 8.77 -8.43 -8.87
C ARG A 128 7.53 -7.90 -8.16
N GLN A 129 7.20 -8.46 -7.00
CA GLN A 129 6.02 -8.03 -6.24
C GLN A 129 6.16 -6.59 -5.74
N CYS A 130 7.35 -6.21 -5.29
CA CYS A 130 7.61 -4.86 -4.75
C CYS A 130 8.04 -3.86 -5.83
N ALA A 131 8.24 -4.30 -7.07
CA ALA A 131 8.71 -3.47 -8.19
C ALA A 131 10.05 -2.79 -7.86
N VAL A 132 11.02 -3.59 -7.42
CA VAL A 132 12.39 -3.18 -7.14
C VAL A 132 13.35 -4.19 -7.77
N SER A 133 14.66 -3.96 -7.69
CA SER A 133 15.65 -4.92 -8.21
C SER A 133 15.85 -6.09 -7.25
N ALA A 134 16.23 -7.24 -7.81
CA ALA A 134 16.56 -8.41 -6.99
C ALA A 134 17.80 -8.15 -6.11
N MET A 135 18.76 -7.36 -6.62
CA MET A 135 19.93 -6.96 -5.82
C MET A 135 19.51 -6.18 -4.58
N PHE A 136 18.55 -5.26 -4.70
CA PHE A 136 18.02 -4.51 -3.58
C PHE A 136 17.43 -5.46 -2.53
N VAL A 137 16.64 -6.46 -2.97
CA VAL A 137 16.05 -7.45 -2.07
C VAL A 137 17.13 -8.25 -1.35
N GLY A 138 18.14 -8.73 -2.08
CA GLY A 138 19.24 -9.50 -1.51
C GLY A 138 20.01 -8.71 -0.46
N THR A 139 20.28 -7.44 -0.73
CA THR A 139 20.95 -6.55 0.22
C THR A 139 20.13 -6.41 1.50
N MET A 140 18.83 -6.16 1.36
CA MET A 140 17.95 -6.04 2.52
C MET A 140 17.81 -7.34 3.30
N ARG A 141 17.75 -8.48 2.60
CA ARG A 141 17.68 -9.78 3.27
C ARG A 141 18.88 -10.00 4.18
N ARG A 142 20.08 -9.63 3.72
CA ARG A 142 21.31 -9.74 4.53
C ARG A 142 21.27 -8.79 5.73
N GLU A 143 20.85 -7.54 5.52
CA GLU A 143 20.74 -6.57 6.61
C GLU A 143 19.76 -7.03 7.67
N LEU A 144 18.59 -7.53 7.27
CA LEU A 144 17.57 -7.98 8.21
C LEU A 144 17.98 -9.27 8.92
N ALA A 145 18.72 -10.17 8.25
CA ALA A 145 19.22 -11.38 8.89
C ALA A 145 20.14 -11.05 10.07
N ASP A 146 20.99 -10.03 9.92
CA ASP A 146 21.84 -9.57 11.01
C ASP A 146 21.01 -8.94 12.15
N GLU A 147 19.99 -8.15 11.78
CA GLU A 147 19.15 -7.43 12.75
C GLU A 147 18.27 -8.38 13.57
N ILE A 148 17.68 -9.38 12.93
CA ILE A 148 16.76 -10.31 13.61
C ILE A 148 17.47 -11.56 14.13
N GLY A 149 18.79 -11.69 13.92
CA GLY A 149 19.56 -12.83 14.39
C GLY A 149 19.33 -14.11 13.56
N ASP A 150 18.64 -14.03 12.43
CA ASP A 150 18.36 -15.15 11.54
C ASP A 150 19.43 -15.20 10.46
N ARG A 151 20.63 -15.66 10.84
CA ARG A 151 21.74 -15.77 9.90
C ARG A 151 21.67 -17.08 9.15
N PRO A 152 21.82 -17.06 7.81
CA PRO A 152 22.01 -18.32 7.09
C PRO A 152 23.30 -18.96 7.54
N GLU A 153 23.24 -20.22 7.89
CA GLU A 153 24.41 -21.02 8.25
C GLU A 153 25.25 -21.32 7.01
#